data_3f1f8c888473be33a2aa20bffd973cda
#
_entry.id   3f1f8c888473be33a2aa20bffd973cda
#
_cell.length_a   1.000
_cell.length_b   1.000
_cell.length_c   1.000
_cell.angle_alpha   90.00
_cell.angle_beta   90.00
_cell.angle_gamma   90.00
#
_symmetry.space_group_name_H-M   'P 1'
#
loop_
_entity.id
_entity.type
_entity.pdbx_description
1 polymer ?
#
loop_
_entity_poly.entity_id
_entity_poly.type
_entity_poly.pdbx_seq_one_letter_code
_entity_poly.pdbx_strand_id
1 'polypeptide(L)'
;MDIKSQLTDAMRRAMKANDDVSRRTTRMALAAIKQTEVDKQAALDNAAVIGLLQKEIKNRREAIEDARKANRPDLIGDNEAEIKVLEAFLPESMSPDELRQLATAAIAETGAAAPTDMGKVMKALLPKVGGRAAGDQVSAVVKELLAK
;
A
#
# COMPACT_ATOMS: atom_id res chain seq x y z
N MET A 1 -7.45 -15.97 -6.76
CA MET A 1 -8.45 -14.88 -6.88
C MET A 1 -7.73 -13.54 -6.77
N ASP A 2 -7.99 -12.64 -7.69
CA ASP A 2 -7.37 -11.31 -7.64
C ASP A 2 -7.96 -10.45 -6.52
N ILE A 3 -7.27 -9.37 -6.18
CA ILE A 3 -7.65 -8.49 -5.05
C ILE A 3 -8.98 -7.80 -5.34
N LYS A 4 -9.22 -7.40 -6.59
CA LYS A 4 -10.48 -6.77 -6.99
C LYS A 4 -11.67 -7.68 -6.74
N SER A 5 -11.55 -8.97 -7.06
CA SER A 5 -12.58 -9.97 -6.78
C SER A 5 -12.76 -10.20 -5.28
N GLN A 6 -11.66 -10.24 -4.53
CA GLN A 6 -11.70 -10.35 -3.07
C GLN A 6 -12.43 -9.16 -2.43
N LEU A 7 -12.19 -7.94 -2.91
CA LEU A 7 -12.89 -6.74 -2.45
C LEU A 7 -14.38 -6.82 -2.74
N THR A 8 -14.75 -7.28 -3.92
CA THR A 8 -16.15 -7.44 -4.30
C THR A 8 -16.88 -8.44 -3.41
N ASP A 9 -16.25 -9.59 -3.16
CA ASP A 9 -16.81 -10.61 -2.27
C ASP A 9 -16.91 -10.12 -0.84
N ALA A 10 -15.89 -9.42 -0.35
CA ALA A 10 -15.90 -8.84 0.99
C ALA A 10 -17.01 -7.80 1.15
N MET A 11 -17.25 -6.98 0.15
CA MET A 11 -18.35 -6.02 0.14
C MET A 11 -19.71 -6.73 0.27
N ARG A 12 -19.90 -7.81 -0.49
CA ARG A 12 -21.14 -8.61 -0.42
C ARG A 12 -21.34 -9.23 0.96
N ARG A 13 -20.26 -9.77 1.55
CA ARG A 13 -20.32 -10.34 2.91
C ARG A 13 -20.64 -9.27 3.94
N ALA A 14 -20.02 -8.09 3.82
CA ALA A 14 -20.28 -6.98 4.72
C ALA A 14 -21.74 -6.50 4.65
N MET A 15 -22.31 -6.47 3.45
CA MET A 15 -23.73 -6.13 3.28
C MET A 15 -24.64 -7.12 3.98
N LYS A 16 -24.36 -8.42 3.88
CA LYS A 16 -25.14 -9.46 4.55
C LYS A 16 -25.00 -9.43 6.06
N ALA A 17 -23.80 -9.08 6.55
CA ALA A 17 -23.50 -9.03 7.98
C ALA A 17 -23.85 -7.68 8.63
N ASN A 18 -24.35 -6.70 7.86
CA ASN A 18 -24.59 -5.34 8.31
C ASN A 18 -23.34 -4.68 8.92
N ASP A 19 -22.18 -5.02 8.36
CA ASP A 19 -20.90 -4.42 8.76
C ASP A 19 -20.67 -3.15 7.94
N ASP A 20 -21.07 -2.02 8.49
CA ASP A 20 -21.06 -0.74 7.80
C ASP A 20 -19.65 -0.25 7.46
N VAL A 21 -18.70 -0.47 8.36
CA VAL A 21 -17.30 -0.06 8.11
C VAL A 21 -16.70 -0.83 6.93
N SER A 22 -16.81 -2.14 6.96
CA SER A 22 -16.27 -2.99 5.87
C SER A 22 -16.99 -2.71 4.55
N ARG A 23 -18.30 -2.54 4.58
CA ARG A 23 -19.11 -2.22 3.39
C ARG A 23 -18.67 -0.90 2.77
N ARG A 24 -18.58 0.15 3.57
CA ARG A 24 -18.19 1.49 3.12
C ARG A 24 -16.76 1.48 2.58
N THR A 25 -15.84 0.87 3.30
CA THR A 25 -14.42 0.85 2.93
C THR A 25 -14.17 0.08 1.65
N THR A 26 -14.76 -1.11 1.51
CA THR A 26 -14.63 -1.90 0.28
C THR A 26 -15.28 -1.23 -0.92
N ARG A 27 -16.43 -0.58 -0.72
CA ARG A 27 -17.09 0.18 -1.76
C ARG A 27 -16.23 1.34 -2.26
N MET A 28 -15.63 2.10 -1.34
CA MET A 28 -14.75 3.21 -1.69
C MET A 28 -13.51 2.73 -2.45
N ALA A 29 -12.91 1.63 -2.01
CA ALA A 29 -11.76 1.04 -2.69
C ALA A 29 -12.11 0.61 -4.11
N LEU A 30 -13.25 -0.07 -4.30
CA LEU A 30 -13.72 -0.49 -5.62
C LEU A 30 -14.03 0.70 -6.53
N ALA A 31 -14.61 1.77 -5.97
CA ALA A 31 -14.88 3.00 -6.71
C ALA A 31 -13.57 3.67 -7.18
N ALA A 32 -12.57 3.72 -6.33
CA ALA A 32 -11.26 4.26 -6.66
C ALA A 32 -10.56 3.44 -7.75
N ILE A 33 -10.65 2.11 -7.69
CA ILE A 33 -10.14 1.22 -8.71
C ILE A 33 -10.83 1.49 -10.05
N LYS A 34 -12.15 1.54 -10.04
CA LYS A 34 -12.94 1.77 -11.25
C LYS A 34 -12.61 3.13 -11.88
N GLN A 35 -12.50 4.17 -11.06
CA GLN A 35 -12.14 5.50 -11.55
C GLN A 35 -10.76 5.50 -12.21
N THR A 36 -9.79 4.85 -11.59
CA THR A 36 -8.45 4.73 -12.15
C THR A 36 -8.44 3.95 -13.46
N GLU A 37 -9.24 2.87 -13.54
CA GLU A 37 -9.38 2.09 -14.78
C GLU A 37 -9.99 2.92 -15.90
N VAL A 38 -10.98 3.75 -15.60
CA VAL A 38 -11.60 4.66 -16.56
C VAL A 38 -10.59 5.70 -17.04
N ASP A 39 -9.87 6.32 -16.11
CA ASP A 39 -8.89 7.38 -16.43
C ASP A 39 -7.74 6.85 -17.28
N LYS A 40 -7.30 5.62 -17.02
CA LYS A 40 -6.21 4.98 -17.77
C LYS A 40 -6.69 4.20 -18.98
N GLN A 41 -7.99 4.04 -19.15
CA GLN A 41 -8.60 3.22 -20.18
C GLN A 41 -8.04 1.80 -20.22
N ALA A 42 -7.75 1.24 -19.06
CA ALA A 42 -7.16 -0.09 -18.92
C ALA A 42 -7.54 -0.71 -17.57
N ALA A 43 -7.70 -2.02 -17.55
CA ALA A 43 -7.91 -2.76 -16.30
C ALA A 43 -6.63 -2.73 -15.47
N LEU A 44 -6.77 -2.60 -14.14
CA LEU A 44 -5.65 -2.65 -13.22
C LEU A 44 -5.31 -4.10 -12.87
N ASP A 45 -4.01 -4.42 -12.91
CA ASP A 45 -3.51 -5.69 -12.40
C ASP A 45 -3.41 -5.65 -10.85
N ASN A 46 -3.07 -6.78 -10.24
CA ASN A 46 -2.95 -6.86 -8.78
C ASN A 46 -1.91 -5.90 -8.22
N ALA A 47 -0.79 -5.72 -8.90
CA ALA A 47 0.26 -4.80 -8.45
C ALA A 47 -0.24 -3.36 -8.38
N ALA A 48 -1.00 -2.93 -9.39
CA ALA A 48 -1.59 -1.60 -9.42
C ALA A 48 -2.67 -1.43 -8.34
N VAL A 49 -3.49 -2.46 -8.12
CA VAL A 49 -4.50 -2.46 -7.05
C VAL A 49 -3.83 -2.36 -5.67
N ILE A 50 -2.76 -3.11 -5.44
CA ILE A 50 -1.99 -3.04 -4.19
C ILE A 50 -1.48 -1.62 -3.96
N GLY A 51 -0.90 -1.00 -4.98
CA GLY A 51 -0.41 0.38 -4.91
C GLY A 51 -1.51 1.37 -4.54
N LEU A 52 -2.68 1.19 -5.12
CA LEU A 52 -3.85 2.03 -4.83
C LEU A 52 -4.32 1.86 -3.38
N LEU A 53 -4.40 0.61 -2.88
CA LEU A 53 -4.78 0.34 -1.50
C LEU A 53 -3.75 0.92 -0.51
N GLN A 54 -2.47 0.82 -0.82
CA GLN A 54 -1.41 1.42 0.00
C GLN A 54 -1.55 2.94 0.08
N LYS A 55 -1.90 3.59 -1.03
CA LYS A 55 -2.16 5.02 -1.05
C LYS A 55 -3.37 5.38 -0.20
N GLU A 56 -4.44 4.60 -0.27
CA GLU A 56 -5.63 4.80 0.55
C GLU A 56 -5.32 4.68 2.04
N ILE A 57 -4.48 3.73 2.43
CA ILE A 57 -4.02 3.56 3.80
C ILE A 57 -3.16 4.75 4.24
N LYS A 58 -2.26 5.20 3.40
CA LYS A 58 -1.41 6.37 3.67
C LYS A 58 -2.24 7.62 3.91
N ASN A 59 -3.24 7.86 3.07
CA ASN A 59 -4.14 9.01 3.22
C ASN A 59 -4.87 8.97 4.56
N ARG A 60 -5.30 7.77 5.00
CA ARG A 60 -5.98 7.62 6.29
C ARG A 60 -5.04 7.80 7.47
N ARG A 61 -3.78 7.38 7.36
CA ARG A 61 -2.78 7.64 8.38
C ARG A 61 -2.49 9.14 8.53
N GLU A 62 -2.41 9.86 7.42
CA GLU A 62 -2.26 11.32 7.41
C GLU A 62 -3.47 11.99 8.04
N ALA A 63 -4.67 11.52 7.73
CA ALA A 63 -5.91 12.02 8.35
C ALA A 63 -5.92 11.79 9.87
N ILE A 64 -5.40 10.66 10.34
CA ILE A 64 -5.26 10.38 11.77
C ILE A 64 -4.30 11.37 12.44
N GLU A 65 -3.17 11.66 11.82
CA GLU A 65 -2.22 12.65 12.36
C GLU A 65 -2.84 14.05 12.41
N ASP A 66 -3.56 14.43 11.36
CA ASP A 66 -4.28 15.71 11.34
C ASP A 66 -5.35 15.77 12.42
N ALA A 67 -6.08 14.67 12.63
CA ALA A 67 -7.10 14.57 13.69
C ALA A 67 -6.48 14.70 15.09
N ARG A 68 -5.30 14.12 15.30
CA ARG A 68 -4.57 14.27 16.57
C ARG A 68 -4.20 15.72 16.83
N LYS A 69 -3.66 16.39 15.82
CA LYS A 69 -3.29 17.81 15.90
C LYS A 69 -4.48 18.71 16.15
N ALA A 70 -5.63 18.35 15.56
CA ALA A 70 -6.88 19.10 15.74
C ALA A 70 -7.66 18.69 17.01
N ASN A 71 -7.14 17.73 17.79
CA ASN A 71 -7.79 17.19 18.98
C ASN A 71 -9.19 16.63 18.68
N ARG A 72 -9.30 15.84 17.61
CA ARG A 72 -10.54 15.22 17.15
C ARG A 72 -10.43 13.69 17.20
N PRO A 73 -10.50 13.08 18.41
CA PRO A 73 -10.37 11.62 18.55
C PRO A 73 -11.51 10.84 17.89
N ASP A 74 -12.65 11.45 17.67
CA ASP A 74 -13.77 10.86 16.94
C ASP A 74 -13.42 10.45 15.50
N LEU A 75 -12.52 11.21 14.87
CA LEU A 75 -12.06 10.93 13.49
C LEU A 75 -10.97 9.85 13.43
N ILE A 76 -10.27 9.61 14.53
CA ILE A 76 -9.18 8.63 14.58
C ILE A 76 -9.72 7.21 14.48
N GLY A 77 -10.72 6.87 15.28
CA GLY A 77 -11.28 5.51 15.36
C GLY A 77 -11.81 5.00 14.03
N ASP A 78 -12.53 5.84 13.29
CA ASP A 78 -13.08 5.48 11.98
C ASP A 78 -11.96 5.19 10.97
N ASN A 79 -10.95 6.06 10.93
CA ASN A 79 -9.81 5.87 10.03
C ASN A 79 -9.00 4.61 10.37
N GLU A 80 -8.79 4.32 11.65
CA GLU A 80 -8.10 3.10 12.10
C GLU A 80 -8.85 1.84 11.69
N ALA A 81 -10.18 1.83 11.84
CA ALA A 81 -11.02 0.72 11.46
C ALA A 81 -10.98 0.47 9.94
N GLU A 82 -11.00 1.53 9.14
CA GLU A 82 -10.91 1.45 7.69
C GLU A 82 -9.54 0.94 7.23
N ILE A 83 -8.45 1.36 7.90
CA ILE A 83 -7.10 0.87 7.63
C ILE A 83 -7.03 -0.65 7.82
N LYS A 84 -7.60 -1.17 8.91
CA LYS A 84 -7.63 -2.62 9.18
C LYS A 84 -8.36 -3.39 8.08
N VAL A 85 -9.46 -2.85 7.58
CA VAL A 85 -10.20 -3.47 6.47
C VAL A 85 -9.32 -3.55 5.22
N LEU A 86 -8.64 -2.47 4.87
CA LEU A 86 -7.79 -2.42 3.68
C LEU A 86 -6.55 -3.30 3.80
N GLU A 87 -5.92 -3.33 4.96
CA GLU A 87 -4.73 -4.16 5.21
C GLU A 87 -4.99 -5.66 5.01
N ALA A 88 -6.21 -6.11 5.26
CA ALA A 88 -6.59 -7.51 5.08
C ALA A 88 -6.46 -7.99 3.61
N PHE A 89 -6.45 -7.08 2.65
CA PHE A 89 -6.33 -7.41 1.22
C PHE A 89 -4.89 -7.30 0.70
N LEU A 90 -3.97 -6.79 1.51
CA LEU A 90 -2.57 -6.64 1.13
C LEU A 90 -1.79 -7.93 1.42
N PRO A 91 -0.69 -8.18 0.68
CA PRO A 91 0.23 -9.26 1.03
C PRO A 91 0.79 -9.07 2.45
N GLU A 92 1.22 -10.17 3.07
CA GLU A 92 1.87 -10.11 4.37
C GLU A 92 3.04 -9.13 4.35
N SER A 93 3.10 -8.25 5.36
CA SER A 93 4.13 -7.23 5.45
C SER A 93 5.52 -7.84 5.59
N MET A 94 6.48 -7.26 4.88
CA MET A 94 7.88 -7.65 4.95
C MET A 94 8.51 -7.08 6.22
N SER A 95 9.35 -7.88 6.90
CA SER A 95 10.10 -7.37 8.04
C SER A 95 11.19 -6.38 7.57
N PRO A 96 11.65 -5.46 8.45
CA PRO A 96 12.75 -4.57 8.10
C PRO A 96 14.01 -5.31 7.66
N ASP A 97 14.31 -6.45 8.28
CA ASP A 97 15.49 -7.26 7.94
C ASP A 97 15.36 -7.89 6.54
N GLU A 98 14.20 -8.43 6.22
CA GLU A 98 13.94 -8.95 4.87
C GLU A 98 14.09 -7.87 3.82
N LEU A 99 13.56 -6.67 4.09
CA LEU A 99 13.65 -5.55 3.17
C LEU A 99 15.11 -5.12 2.97
N ARG A 100 15.91 -5.05 4.04
CA ARG A 100 17.34 -4.74 3.95
C ARG A 100 18.09 -5.76 3.12
N GLN A 101 17.81 -7.04 3.32
CA GLN A 101 18.44 -8.13 2.55
C GLN A 101 18.15 -8.01 1.07
N LEU A 102 16.89 -7.78 0.71
CA LEU A 102 16.49 -7.59 -0.68
C LEU A 102 17.12 -6.34 -1.29
N ALA A 103 17.14 -5.24 -0.54
CA ALA A 103 17.74 -4.00 -1.00
C ALA A 103 19.25 -4.15 -1.21
N THR A 104 19.95 -4.80 -0.29
CA THR A 104 21.38 -5.08 -0.40
C THR A 104 21.69 -5.92 -1.64
N ALA A 105 20.90 -6.96 -1.88
CA ALA A 105 21.02 -7.81 -3.06
C ALA A 105 20.77 -7.03 -4.35
N ALA A 106 19.77 -6.15 -4.37
CA ALA A 106 19.45 -5.31 -5.53
C ALA A 106 20.57 -4.30 -5.83
N ILE A 107 21.17 -3.72 -4.79
CA ILE A 107 22.33 -2.82 -4.95
C ILE A 107 23.51 -3.57 -5.57
N ALA A 108 23.81 -4.77 -5.08
CA ALA A 108 24.88 -5.61 -5.62
C ALA A 108 24.60 -6.02 -7.06
N GLU A 109 23.37 -6.42 -7.36
CA GLU A 109 22.95 -6.88 -8.70
C GLU A 109 23.03 -5.76 -9.74
N THR A 110 22.65 -4.53 -9.37
CA THR A 110 22.65 -3.37 -10.27
C THR A 110 24.02 -2.67 -10.35
N GLY A 111 24.95 -3.01 -9.47
CA GLY A 111 26.25 -2.34 -9.39
C GLY A 111 26.19 -0.92 -8.88
N ALA A 112 25.09 -0.55 -8.19
CA ALA A 112 24.91 0.79 -7.64
C ALA A 112 25.93 1.09 -6.56
N ALA A 113 26.49 2.31 -6.58
CA ALA A 113 27.55 2.72 -5.64
C ALA A 113 27.29 4.06 -5.00
N ALA A 114 26.36 4.84 -5.53
CA ALA A 114 26.10 6.23 -5.09
C ALA A 114 24.59 6.50 -4.95
N PRO A 115 24.21 7.50 -4.14
CA PRO A 115 22.80 7.87 -4.00
C PRO A 115 22.10 8.24 -5.32
N THR A 116 22.85 8.68 -6.32
CA THR A 116 22.33 8.99 -7.66
C THR A 116 21.85 7.74 -8.41
N ASP A 117 22.27 6.54 -7.98
CA ASP A 117 21.86 5.26 -8.57
C ASP A 117 20.54 4.72 -8.01
N MET A 118 19.90 5.48 -7.13
CA MET A 118 18.68 5.07 -6.43
C MET A 118 17.55 4.61 -7.37
N GLY A 119 17.34 5.34 -8.47
CA GLY A 119 16.32 4.97 -9.47
C GLY A 119 16.53 3.59 -10.06
N LYS A 120 17.80 3.25 -10.35
CA LYS A 120 18.19 1.95 -10.89
C LYS A 120 17.90 0.83 -9.87
N VAL A 121 18.25 1.04 -8.61
CA VAL A 121 18.00 0.08 -7.53
C VAL A 121 16.52 -0.11 -7.31
N MET A 122 15.74 0.97 -7.26
CA MET A 122 14.28 0.92 -7.05
C MET A 122 13.60 0.14 -8.17
N LYS A 123 14.01 0.34 -9.42
CA LYS A 123 13.45 -0.37 -10.56
C LYS A 123 13.67 -1.89 -10.47
N ALA A 124 14.81 -2.32 -9.94
CA ALA A 124 15.11 -3.73 -9.74
C ALA A 124 14.45 -4.31 -8.49
N LEU A 125 14.29 -3.51 -7.45
CA LEU A 125 13.83 -3.94 -6.13
C LEU A 125 12.31 -4.02 -6.01
N LEU A 126 11.57 -3.03 -6.54
CA LEU A 126 10.12 -2.95 -6.36
C LEU A 126 9.37 -4.23 -6.80
N PRO A 127 9.70 -4.87 -7.95
CA PRO A 127 9.05 -6.13 -8.31
C PRO A 127 9.29 -7.26 -7.31
N LYS A 128 10.47 -7.28 -6.67
CA LYS A 128 10.83 -8.30 -5.68
C LYS A 128 10.11 -8.08 -4.35
N VAL A 129 9.84 -6.83 -3.99
CA VAL A 129 9.06 -6.48 -2.80
C VAL A 129 7.60 -6.89 -2.96
N GLY A 130 7.05 -6.76 -4.17
CA GLY A 130 5.71 -7.25 -4.50
C GLY A 130 4.57 -6.68 -3.66
N GLY A 131 4.70 -5.43 -3.21
CA GLY A 131 3.68 -4.78 -2.37
C GLY A 131 3.73 -5.14 -0.90
N ARG A 132 4.70 -5.95 -0.45
CA ARG A 132 4.86 -6.34 0.95
C ARG A 132 5.46 -5.23 1.83
N ALA A 133 5.93 -4.15 1.23
CA ALA A 133 6.40 -2.95 1.90
C ALA A 133 5.95 -1.72 1.10
N ALA A 134 5.69 -0.61 1.80
CA ALA A 134 5.30 0.63 1.14
C ALA A 134 6.51 1.23 0.38
N GLY A 135 6.25 1.92 -0.74
CA GLY A 135 7.29 2.50 -1.57
C GLY A 135 8.20 3.47 -0.83
N ASP A 136 7.66 4.25 0.11
CA ASP A 136 8.43 5.17 0.93
C ASP A 136 9.37 4.44 1.91
N GLN A 137 8.96 3.30 2.45
CA GLN A 137 9.82 2.44 3.28
C GLN A 137 10.96 1.85 2.47
N VAL A 138 10.66 1.37 1.26
CA VAL A 138 11.66 0.81 0.34
C VAL A 138 12.70 1.86 -0.02
N SER A 139 12.26 3.06 -0.41
CA SER A 139 13.17 4.14 -0.79
C SER A 139 14.02 4.62 0.38
N ALA A 140 13.48 4.65 1.59
CA ALA A 140 14.24 5.03 2.80
C ALA A 140 15.38 4.05 3.07
N VAL A 141 15.12 2.76 2.96
CA VAL A 141 16.14 1.71 3.15
C VAL A 141 17.23 1.80 2.07
N VAL A 142 16.86 1.95 0.81
CA VAL A 142 17.79 2.09 -0.30
C VAL A 142 18.68 3.32 -0.11
N LYS A 143 18.07 4.44 0.25
CA LYS A 143 18.80 5.69 0.50
C LYS A 143 19.83 5.51 1.63
N GLU A 144 19.43 4.89 2.72
CA GLU A 144 20.33 4.60 3.86
C GLU A 144 21.50 3.72 3.43
N LEU A 145 21.26 2.66 2.67
CA LEU A 145 22.30 1.72 2.23
C LEU A 145 23.25 2.35 1.21
N LEU A 146 22.75 3.20 0.31
CA LEU A 146 23.59 3.88 -0.68
C LEU A 146 24.42 5.02 -0.08
N ALA A 147 24.02 5.56 1.07
CA ALA A 147 24.73 6.62 1.75
C ALA A 147 25.97 6.11 2.54
N LYS A 148 26.10 4.80 2.69
CA LYS A 148 27.22 4.18 3.45
C LYS A 148 28.45 3.88 2.57
#